data_b56e1e3e1242e64b7416e3c3b30f1be8
#
_entry.id   b56e1e3e1242e64b7416e3c3b30f1be8
#
_cell.length_a   1.000
_cell.length_b   1.000
_cell.length_c   1.000
_cell.angle_alpha   90.00
_cell.angle_beta   90.00
_cell.angle_gamma   90.00
#
_symmetry.space_group_name_H-M   'P 1'
#
loop_
_entity.id
_entity.type
_entity.pdbx_description
1 polymer ?
#
loop_
_entity_poly.entity_id
_entity_poly.type
_entity_poly.pdbx_seq_one_letter_code
_entity_poly.pdbx_strand_id
1 'polypeptide(L)'
;TKGKSTTAYYVRSILNDWLTSEGKPPCAILSSIDNYDGVIAEESHITTPEVLELYQPFQNAYDSGISHLVMEVSSQALKVGRVRGMTFDVGAFLNIGTDHISPIEHPDLADSYASKLKLFDSCRVGCVNTDADHAAETVAHARSGGCELITFGSHASDTVFCERVEKRADGLYFTVRSPKYNGEFSITMPGLFNVSNALAAMAISMAL
;
A
#
# COMPACT_ATOMS: atom_id res chain seq x y z
N THR A 1 -8.68 1.69 9.24
CA THR A 1 -7.24 1.37 9.10
C THR A 1 -6.43 2.59 8.75
N LYS A 2 -5.34 2.81 9.47
CA LYS A 2 -4.46 3.96 9.29
C LYS A 2 -3.28 3.59 8.39
N GLY A 3 -2.72 4.60 7.70
CA GLY A 3 -1.46 4.47 6.97
C GLY A 3 -1.56 4.24 5.46
N LYS A 4 -2.74 3.98 4.87
CA LYS A 4 -2.87 3.78 3.41
C LYS A 4 -2.33 4.98 2.61
N SER A 5 -2.84 6.16 2.88
CA SER A 5 -2.40 7.40 2.20
C SER A 5 -0.91 7.63 2.38
N THR A 6 -0.40 7.58 3.62
CA THR A 6 1.03 7.75 3.89
C THR A 6 1.88 6.75 3.12
N THR A 7 1.48 5.48 3.10
CA THR A 7 2.20 4.44 2.35
C THR A 7 2.13 4.71 0.84
N ALA A 8 0.96 5.09 0.32
CA ALA A 8 0.79 5.41 -1.10
C ALA A 8 1.71 6.57 -1.53
N TYR A 9 1.81 7.61 -0.72
CA TYR A 9 2.71 8.74 -0.98
C TYR A 9 4.19 8.37 -0.88
N TYR A 10 4.58 7.53 0.07
CA TYR A 10 5.95 7.02 0.14
C TYR A 10 6.30 6.19 -1.10
N VAL A 11 5.41 5.29 -1.54
CA VAL A 11 5.60 4.52 -2.78
C VAL A 11 5.71 5.45 -3.99
N ARG A 12 4.78 6.41 -4.11
CA ARG A 12 4.81 7.40 -5.20
C ARG A 12 6.11 8.19 -5.22
N SER A 13 6.61 8.60 -4.06
CA SER A 13 7.88 9.35 -3.95
C SER A 13 9.05 8.50 -4.44
N ILE A 14 9.17 7.26 -3.96
CA ILE A 14 10.23 6.34 -4.38
C ILE A 14 10.17 6.08 -5.89
N LEU A 15 8.96 5.83 -6.41
CA LEU A 15 8.79 5.61 -7.85
C LEU A 15 9.10 6.85 -8.67
N ASN A 16 8.70 8.05 -8.22
CA ASN A 16 8.96 9.29 -8.93
C ASN A 16 10.45 9.62 -9.01
N ASP A 17 11.21 9.37 -7.94
CA ASP A 17 12.67 9.55 -7.96
C ASP A 17 13.32 8.65 -9.03
N TRP A 18 12.92 7.39 -9.08
CA TRP A 18 13.39 6.47 -10.09
C TRP A 18 12.89 6.85 -11.50
N LEU A 19 11.60 7.11 -11.69
CA LEU A 19 11.02 7.50 -12.98
C LEU A 19 11.67 8.77 -13.54
N THR A 20 11.95 9.75 -12.67
CA THR A 20 12.65 10.98 -13.05
C THR A 20 14.06 10.67 -13.54
N SER A 21 14.79 9.76 -12.89
CA SER A 21 16.14 9.36 -13.34
C SER A 21 16.14 8.65 -14.70
N GLU A 22 15.01 8.01 -15.05
CA GLU A 22 14.80 7.36 -16.36
C GLU A 22 14.17 8.29 -17.41
N GLY A 23 13.90 9.55 -17.07
CA GLY A 23 13.23 10.50 -17.98
C GLY A 23 11.79 10.13 -18.31
N LYS A 24 11.11 9.43 -17.42
CA LYS A 24 9.72 8.95 -17.58
C LYS A 24 8.71 9.87 -16.87
N PRO A 25 7.43 9.87 -17.29
CA PRO A 25 6.36 10.57 -16.59
C PRO A 25 6.23 10.14 -15.12
N PRO A 26 5.81 11.05 -14.22
CA PRO A 26 5.60 10.71 -12.82
C PRO A 26 4.48 9.69 -12.64
N CYS A 27 4.56 8.95 -11.54
CA CYS A 27 3.58 7.94 -11.14
C CYS A 27 2.20 8.56 -10.90
N ALA A 28 1.15 7.97 -11.44
CA ALA A 28 -0.22 8.30 -11.12
C ALA A 28 -0.58 7.89 -9.69
N ILE A 29 -1.54 8.56 -9.09
CA ILE A 29 -2.06 8.23 -7.76
C ILE A 29 -3.58 8.41 -7.71
N LEU A 30 -4.25 7.45 -7.07
CA LEU A 30 -5.64 7.55 -6.66
C LEU A 30 -5.69 7.32 -5.14
N SER A 31 -5.94 8.38 -4.39
CA SER A 31 -5.85 8.36 -2.93
C SER A 31 -7.06 9.02 -2.26
N SER A 32 -7.09 9.03 -0.94
CA SER A 32 -8.11 9.78 -0.18
C SER A 32 -7.76 11.27 -0.03
N ILE A 33 -6.63 11.73 -0.55
CA ILE A 33 -6.16 13.10 -0.46
C ILE A 33 -6.31 13.79 -1.81
N ASP A 34 -5.63 13.27 -2.82
CA ASP A 34 -5.68 13.78 -4.19
C ASP A 34 -5.61 12.64 -5.20
N ASN A 35 -5.96 12.97 -6.43
CA ASN A 35 -5.82 12.12 -7.60
C ASN A 35 -4.94 12.81 -8.64
N TYR A 36 -4.08 12.03 -9.30
CA TYR A 36 -3.32 12.45 -10.46
C TYR A 36 -3.20 11.30 -11.44
N ASP A 37 -3.60 11.52 -12.68
CA ASP A 37 -3.65 10.50 -13.72
C ASP A 37 -2.90 10.88 -15.01
N GLY A 38 -2.12 11.97 -14.96
CA GLY A 38 -1.38 12.49 -16.11
C GLY A 38 -2.12 13.60 -16.87
N VAL A 39 -3.44 13.69 -16.76
CA VAL A 39 -4.31 14.70 -17.37
C VAL A 39 -4.98 15.55 -16.29
N ILE A 40 -5.53 14.91 -15.28
CA ILE A 40 -6.28 15.54 -14.19
C ILE A 40 -5.43 15.47 -12.91
N ALA A 41 -5.39 16.60 -12.19
CA ALA A 41 -4.84 16.70 -10.84
C ALA A 41 -5.87 17.44 -9.98
N GLU A 42 -6.48 16.73 -9.01
CA GLU A 42 -7.59 17.25 -8.21
C GLU A 42 -7.61 16.69 -6.81
N GLU A 43 -8.29 17.36 -5.87
CA GLU A 43 -8.59 16.81 -4.56
C GLU A 43 -9.53 15.60 -4.68
N SER A 44 -9.29 14.59 -3.87
CA SER A 44 -10.11 13.38 -3.89
C SER A 44 -11.35 13.55 -3.01
N HIS A 45 -12.48 13.02 -3.47
CA HIS A 45 -13.74 12.99 -2.71
C HIS A 45 -14.02 11.61 -2.09
N ILE A 46 -13.28 10.57 -2.51
CA ILE A 46 -13.49 9.19 -2.06
C ILE A 46 -12.16 8.40 -2.14
N THR A 47 -11.91 7.55 -1.16
CA THR A 47 -10.66 6.76 -1.10
C THR A 47 -10.46 5.84 -2.31
N THR A 48 -11.53 5.18 -2.74
CA THR A 48 -11.53 4.29 -3.91
C THR A 48 -12.76 4.62 -4.73
N PRO A 49 -12.59 5.18 -5.94
CA PRO A 49 -13.70 5.54 -6.82
C PRO A 49 -14.62 4.37 -7.16
N GLU A 50 -15.81 4.67 -7.65
CA GLU A 50 -16.73 3.66 -8.16
C GLU A 50 -16.18 3.04 -9.46
N VAL A 51 -16.64 1.82 -9.79
CA VAL A 51 -16.11 1.04 -10.93
C VAL A 51 -16.03 1.84 -12.22
N LEU A 52 -17.09 2.56 -12.55
CA LEU A 52 -17.15 3.34 -13.80
C LEU A 52 -16.23 4.56 -13.78
N GLU A 53 -16.01 5.15 -12.62
CA GLU A 53 -15.13 6.30 -12.44
C GLU A 53 -13.64 5.92 -12.56
N LEU A 54 -13.28 4.66 -12.33
CA LEU A 54 -11.89 4.19 -12.44
C LEU A 54 -11.40 4.08 -13.89
N TYR A 55 -12.30 3.93 -14.87
CA TYR A 55 -11.88 3.78 -16.26
C TYR A 55 -11.18 5.04 -16.80
N GLN A 56 -11.70 6.23 -16.49
CA GLN A 56 -11.13 7.46 -17.00
C GLN A 56 -9.70 7.72 -16.49
N PRO A 57 -9.39 7.63 -15.17
CA PRO A 57 -8.03 7.76 -14.68
C PRO A 57 -7.05 6.74 -15.26
N PHE A 58 -7.48 5.50 -15.44
CA PHE A 58 -6.62 4.49 -16.06
C PHE A 58 -6.35 4.80 -17.54
N GLN A 59 -7.36 5.23 -18.30
CA GLN A 59 -7.20 5.63 -19.69
C GLN A 59 -6.28 6.86 -19.80
N ASN A 60 -6.49 7.87 -18.97
CA ASN A 60 -5.66 9.07 -18.93
C ASN A 60 -4.20 8.73 -18.63
N ALA A 61 -3.95 7.88 -17.63
CA ALA A 61 -2.60 7.44 -17.28
C ALA A 61 -1.93 6.67 -18.44
N TYR A 62 -2.67 5.77 -19.08
CA TYR A 62 -2.20 5.05 -20.26
C TYR A 62 -1.84 5.97 -21.42
N ASP A 63 -2.73 6.88 -21.79
CA ASP A 63 -2.54 7.83 -22.91
C ASP A 63 -1.43 8.84 -22.62
N SER A 64 -1.17 9.14 -21.34
CA SER A 64 -0.07 9.99 -20.88
C SER A 64 1.29 9.25 -20.81
N GLY A 65 1.33 7.96 -21.13
CA GLY A 65 2.55 7.15 -21.06
C GLY A 65 3.02 6.86 -19.64
N ILE A 66 2.14 6.98 -18.66
CA ILE A 66 2.42 6.66 -17.25
C ILE A 66 2.51 5.14 -17.10
N SER A 67 3.63 4.69 -16.57
CA SER A 67 3.92 3.25 -16.41
C SER A 67 3.49 2.68 -15.06
N HIS A 68 3.30 3.53 -14.05
CA HIS A 68 2.98 3.12 -12.68
C HIS A 68 1.82 3.95 -12.12
N LEU A 69 0.90 3.27 -11.46
CA LEU A 69 -0.21 3.88 -10.74
C LEU A 69 -0.29 3.27 -9.34
N VAL A 70 -0.28 4.13 -8.33
CA VAL A 70 -0.50 3.76 -6.93
C VAL A 70 -1.94 4.08 -6.54
N MET A 71 -2.62 3.15 -5.88
CA MET A 71 -4.02 3.33 -5.54
C MET A 71 -4.30 2.87 -4.11
N GLU A 72 -5.08 3.66 -3.38
CA GLU A 72 -5.65 3.22 -2.11
C GLU A 72 -6.90 2.39 -2.34
N VAL A 73 -6.91 1.18 -1.79
CA VAL A 73 -8.09 0.30 -1.84
C VAL A 73 -8.67 0.12 -0.44
N SER A 74 -9.90 0.61 -0.23
CA SER A 74 -10.60 0.47 1.04
C SER A 74 -11.22 -0.92 1.19
N SER A 75 -11.43 -1.36 2.45
CA SER A 75 -12.13 -2.62 2.72
C SER A 75 -13.55 -2.63 2.17
N GLN A 76 -14.23 -1.48 2.21
CA GLN A 76 -15.56 -1.32 1.62
C GLN A 76 -15.51 -1.49 0.09
N ALA A 77 -14.52 -0.90 -0.59
CA ALA A 77 -14.37 -1.07 -2.03
C ALA A 77 -14.17 -2.53 -2.43
N LEU A 78 -13.37 -3.28 -1.65
CA LEU A 78 -13.19 -4.72 -1.83
C LEU A 78 -14.48 -5.50 -1.55
N LYS A 79 -15.23 -5.11 -0.51
CA LYS A 79 -16.52 -5.73 -0.14
C LYS A 79 -17.54 -5.60 -1.26
N VAL A 80 -17.73 -4.40 -1.79
CA VAL A 80 -18.75 -4.12 -2.81
C VAL A 80 -18.26 -4.33 -4.24
N GLY A 81 -16.99 -4.71 -4.42
CA GLY A 81 -16.43 -5.10 -5.72
C GLY A 81 -16.04 -3.95 -6.64
N ARG A 82 -15.72 -2.75 -6.11
CA ARG A 82 -15.28 -1.59 -6.92
C ARG A 82 -14.04 -1.87 -7.78
N VAL A 83 -13.19 -2.77 -7.34
CA VAL A 83 -11.97 -3.18 -8.06
C VAL A 83 -12.10 -4.59 -8.67
N ARG A 84 -13.33 -5.08 -8.83
CA ARG A 84 -13.57 -6.41 -9.40
C ARG A 84 -13.11 -6.46 -10.86
N GLY A 85 -12.34 -7.49 -11.20
CA GLY A 85 -11.78 -7.67 -12.55
C GLY A 85 -10.46 -6.95 -12.78
N MET A 86 -9.95 -6.20 -11.79
CA MET A 86 -8.60 -5.66 -11.83
C MET A 86 -7.61 -6.68 -11.29
N THR A 87 -6.39 -6.66 -11.84
CA THR A 87 -5.24 -7.38 -11.29
C THR A 87 -4.18 -6.36 -10.92
N PHE A 88 -3.74 -6.41 -9.66
CA PHE A 88 -2.66 -5.56 -9.17
C PHE A 88 -1.33 -6.31 -9.29
N ASP A 89 -0.27 -5.62 -9.69
CA ASP A 89 1.08 -6.18 -9.63
C ASP A 89 1.47 -6.43 -8.18
N VAL A 90 1.17 -5.47 -7.30
CA VAL A 90 1.46 -5.56 -5.87
C VAL A 90 0.26 -5.12 -5.05
N GLY A 91 -0.17 -5.96 -4.11
CA GLY A 91 -1.17 -5.63 -3.09
C GLY A 91 -0.54 -5.62 -1.70
N ALA A 92 -0.86 -4.62 -0.86
CA ALA A 92 -0.29 -4.52 0.47
C ALA A 92 -1.34 -4.50 1.58
N PHE A 93 -1.16 -5.37 2.58
CA PHE A 93 -1.91 -5.38 3.83
C PHE A 93 -1.09 -4.71 4.93
N LEU A 94 -1.55 -3.55 5.37
CA LEU A 94 -0.84 -2.74 6.36
C LEU A 94 -1.22 -3.08 7.79
N ASN A 95 -2.51 -3.11 8.06
CA ASN A 95 -3.07 -3.38 9.39
C ASN A 95 -4.59 -3.56 9.33
N ILE A 96 -5.15 -3.98 10.47
CA ILE A 96 -6.58 -3.99 10.71
C ILE A 96 -6.88 -3.19 11.98
N GLY A 97 -8.05 -2.59 12.04
CA GLY A 97 -8.55 -1.85 13.20
C GLY A 97 -10.06 -1.71 13.15
N THR A 98 -10.63 -1.21 14.24
CA THR A 98 -12.08 -1.09 14.44
C THR A 98 -12.68 0.21 13.87
N ASP A 99 -11.87 1.03 13.20
CA ASP A 99 -12.26 2.39 12.77
C ASP A 99 -13.44 2.43 11.77
N HIS A 100 -13.72 1.32 11.07
CA HIS A 100 -14.75 1.23 10.03
C HIS A 100 -15.88 0.26 10.40
N ILE A 101 -16.05 -0.05 11.68
CA ILE A 101 -17.16 -0.88 12.15
C ILE A 101 -18.41 0.00 12.23
N SER A 102 -19.33 -0.21 11.30
CA SER A 102 -20.61 0.48 11.25
C SER A 102 -21.63 -0.38 10.50
N PRO A 103 -22.95 -0.16 10.72
CA PRO A 103 -23.98 -0.90 9.98
C PRO A 103 -23.92 -0.71 8.45
N ILE A 104 -23.28 0.36 7.98
CA ILE A 104 -23.23 0.73 6.56
C ILE A 104 -21.98 0.12 5.89
N GLU A 105 -20.83 0.11 6.57
CA GLU A 105 -19.57 -0.37 6.00
C GLU A 105 -19.35 -1.85 6.34
N HIS A 106 -19.09 -2.12 7.62
CA HIS A 106 -18.82 -3.46 8.12
C HIS A 106 -19.55 -3.68 9.44
N PRO A 107 -20.40 -4.73 9.56
CA PRO A 107 -21.11 -5.00 10.81
C PRO A 107 -20.17 -5.37 11.95
N ASP A 108 -19.02 -5.96 11.65
CA ASP A 108 -18.02 -6.38 12.62
C ASP A 108 -16.60 -6.41 12.04
N LEU A 109 -15.63 -6.69 12.89
CA LEU A 109 -14.22 -6.78 12.52
C LEU A 109 -13.94 -7.95 11.57
N ALA A 110 -14.65 -9.06 11.72
CA ALA A 110 -14.47 -10.25 10.89
C ALA A 110 -14.86 -9.97 9.44
N ASP A 111 -15.98 -9.27 9.21
CA ASP A 111 -16.41 -8.85 7.87
C ASP A 111 -15.41 -7.86 7.24
N SER A 112 -14.91 -6.90 8.03
CA SER A 112 -13.88 -5.96 7.58
C SER A 112 -12.59 -6.69 7.21
N TYR A 113 -12.16 -7.64 8.01
CA TYR A 113 -10.97 -8.44 7.77
C TYR A 113 -11.13 -9.33 6.53
N ALA A 114 -12.22 -10.09 6.44
CA ALA A 114 -12.50 -10.93 5.27
C ALA A 114 -12.55 -10.11 3.97
N SER A 115 -13.10 -8.89 4.04
CA SER A 115 -13.12 -7.98 2.89
C SER A 115 -11.73 -7.55 2.46
N LYS A 116 -10.81 -7.26 3.39
CA LYS A 116 -9.42 -6.90 3.07
C LYS A 116 -8.64 -8.03 2.44
N LEU A 117 -8.88 -9.27 2.86
CA LEU A 117 -8.20 -10.45 2.32
C LEU A 117 -8.48 -10.64 0.82
N LYS A 118 -9.63 -10.19 0.31
CA LYS A 118 -9.97 -10.24 -1.13
C LYS A 118 -8.96 -9.51 -2.03
N LEU A 119 -8.14 -8.60 -1.48
CA LEU A 119 -7.06 -7.97 -2.23
C LEU A 119 -6.09 -9.01 -2.80
N PHE A 120 -5.80 -10.04 -2.03
CA PHE A 120 -4.85 -11.09 -2.42
C PHE A 120 -5.41 -12.05 -3.46
N ASP A 121 -6.73 -12.07 -3.68
CA ASP A 121 -7.35 -12.85 -4.77
C ASP A 121 -7.06 -12.22 -6.16
N SER A 122 -6.55 -11.00 -6.20
CA SER A 122 -6.34 -10.21 -7.41
C SER A 122 -4.98 -9.50 -7.48
N CYS A 123 -3.97 -9.94 -6.73
CA CYS A 123 -2.62 -9.41 -6.87
C CYS A 123 -1.58 -10.51 -7.13
N ARG A 124 -0.49 -10.16 -7.83
CA ARG A 124 0.61 -11.08 -8.12
C ARG A 124 1.56 -11.21 -6.93
N VAL A 125 1.91 -10.08 -6.34
CA VAL A 125 2.77 -10.03 -5.14
C VAL A 125 1.95 -9.46 -3.98
N GLY A 126 1.95 -10.17 -2.85
CA GLY A 126 1.33 -9.74 -1.60
C GLY A 126 2.37 -9.24 -0.60
N CYS A 127 2.31 -7.97 -0.23
CA CYS A 127 3.12 -7.40 0.84
C CYS A 127 2.33 -7.44 2.17
N VAL A 128 2.84 -8.11 3.19
CA VAL A 128 2.12 -8.32 4.45
C VAL A 128 2.93 -7.80 5.64
N ASN A 129 2.31 -6.94 6.44
CA ASN A 129 2.84 -6.50 7.72
C ASN A 129 2.71 -7.62 8.77
N THR A 130 3.83 -8.15 9.22
CA THR A 130 3.86 -9.24 10.22
C THR A 130 3.66 -8.76 11.65
N ASP A 131 3.81 -7.46 11.92
CA ASP A 131 3.51 -6.85 13.22
C ASP A 131 2.01 -6.53 13.38
N ALA A 132 1.20 -6.71 12.34
CA ALA A 132 -0.23 -6.44 12.38
C ALA A 132 -1.00 -7.61 13.01
N ASP A 133 -2.16 -7.30 13.62
CA ASP A 133 -3.09 -8.32 14.05
C ASP A 133 -3.50 -9.22 12.86
N HIS A 134 -3.69 -10.50 13.12
CA HIS A 134 -4.02 -11.52 12.10
C HIS A 134 -2.97 -11.71 10.99
N ALA A 135 -1.71 -11.36 11.24
CA ALA A 135 -0.64 -11.46 10.23
C ALA A 135 -0.45 -12.91 9.72
N ALA A 136 -0.47 -13.91 10.60
CA ALA A 136 -0.28 -15.31 10.24
C ALA A 136 -1.40 -15.81 9.29
N GLU A 137 -2.65 -15.49 9.59
CA GLU A 137 -3.81 -15.83 8.76
C GLU A 137 -3.76 -15.07 7.43
N THR A 138 -3.32 -13.80 7.44
CA THR A 138 -3.16 -12.98 6.23
C THR A 138 -2.10 -13.59 5.29
N VAL A 139 -0.96 -14.00 5.86
CA VAL A 139 0.11 -14.69 5.11
C VAL A 139 -0.38 -16.02 4.53
N ALA A 140 -1.12 -16.81 5.32
CA ALA A 140 -1.68 -18.08 4.87
C ALA A 140 -2.68 -17.89 3.73
N HIS A 141 -3.56 -16.89 3.84
CA HIS A 141 -4.54 -16.55 2.79
C HIS A 141 -3.86 -16.12 1.48
N ALA A 142 -2.91 -15.19 1.56
CA ALA A 142 -2.19 -14.70 0.39
C ALA A 142 -1.42 -15.82 -0.33
N ARG A 143 -0.79 -16.74 0.42
CA ARG A 143 -0.15 -17.94 -0.17
C ARG A 143 -1.15 -18.86 -0.86
N SER A 144 -2.30 -19.10 -0.25
CA SER A 144 -3.33 -19.97 -0.83
C SER A 144 -3.94 -19.37 -2.11
N GLY A 145 -3.97 -18.05 -2.22
CA GLY A 145 -4.37 -17.31 -3.41
C GLY A 145 -3.34 -17.30 -4.54
N GLY A 146 -2.14 -17.85 -4.30
CA GLY A 146 -1.06 -17.93 -5.30
C GLY A 146 -0.19 -16.68 -5.39
N CYS A 147 -0.30 -15.73 -4.46
CA CYS A 147 0.57 -14.56 -4.43
C CYS A 147 2.02 -14.96 -4.08
N GLU A 148 2.98 -14.37 -4.77
CA GLU A 148 4.34 -14.25 -4.26
C GLU A 148 4.33 -13.34 -3.03
N LEU A 149 5.05 -13.71 -1.95
CA LEU A 149 4.98 -12.98 -0.68
C LEU A 149 6.24 -12.22 -0.37
N ILE A 150 6.05 -10.96 0.03
CA ILE A 150 7.04 -10.13 0.69
C ILE A 150 6.48 -9.74 2.06
N THR A 151 7.13 -10.19 3.13
CA THR A 151 6.77 -9.79 4.49
C THR A 151 7.61 -8.61 4.95
N PHE A 152 7.02 -7.76 5.78
CA PHE A 152 7.73 -6.65 6.39
C PHE A 152 7.28 -6.44 7.85
N GLY A 153 8.22 -6.03 8.69
CA GLY A 153 7.97 -5.82 10.11
C GLY A 153 9.22 -5.87 10.95
N SER A 154 9.06 -6.22 12.23
CA SER A 154 10.13 -6.28 13.23
C SER A 154 10.68 -7.69 13.50
N HIS A 155 10.19 -8.70 12.76
CA HIS A 155 10.67 -10.07 12.94
C HIS A 155 11.87 -10.34 12.02
N ALA A 156 12.90 -10.98 12.54
CA ALA A 156 14.13 -11.30 11.79
C ALA A 156 13.89 -12.21 10.58
N SER A 157 12.74 -12.86 10.50
CA SER A 157 12.29 -13.68 9.37
C SER A 157 11.62 -12.89 8.25
N ASP A 158 11.37 -11.59 8.46
CA ASP A 158 10.74 -10.76 7.45
C ASP A 158 11.66 -10.49 6.27
N THR A 159 11.08 -10.42 5.09
CA THR A 159 11.81 -10.07 3.88
C THR A 159 12.36 -8.65 3.95
N VAL A 160 11.58 -7.72 4.51
CA VAL A 160 12.00 -6.35 4.84
C VAL A 160 11.97 -6.21 6.35
N PHE A 161 13.08 -6.52 6.99
CA PHE A 161 13.22 -6.57 8.44
C PHE A 161 13.71 -5.24 9.01
N CYS A 162 12.95 -4.66 9.94
CA CYS A 162 13.36 -3.52 10.74
C CYS A 162 14.05 -3.97 12.01
N GLU A 163 15.39 -3.92 12.03
CA GLU A 163 16.20 -4.38 13.15
C GLU A 163 16.14 -3.44 14.37
N ARG A 164 16.06 -2.13 14.12
CA ARG A 164 16.12 -1.11 15.16
C ARG A 164 15.39 0.16 14.73
N VAL A 165 14.74 0.80 15.69
CA VAL A 165 14.17 2.16 15.52
C VAL A 165 14.71 3.07 16.62
N GLU A 166 15.13 4.27 16.25
CA GLU A 166 15.63 5.30 17.15
C GLU A 166 14.94 6.63 16.87
N LYS A 167 14.44 7.28 17.92
CA LYS A 167 13.90 8.64 17.83
C LYS A 167 15.02 9.64 18.08
N ARG A 168 15.27 10.51 17.09
CA ARG A 168 16.21 11.63 17.20
C ARG A 168 15.44 12.96 17.13
N ALA A 169 16.15 14.08 17.33
CA ALA A 169 15.51 15.40 17.38
C ALA A 169 14.80 15.79 16.07
N ASP A 170 15.31 15.32 14.94
CA ASP A 170 14.90 15.65 13.58
C ASP A 170 14.05 14.55 12.89
N GLY A 171 13.82 13.42 13.57
CA GLY A 171 13.01 12.35 12.97
C GLY A 171 13.13 10.99 13.63
N LEU A 172 12.61 10.00 12.93
CA LEU A 172 12.74 8.60 13.27
C LEU A 172 13.77 7.95 12.35
N TYR A 173 14.79 7.35 12.93
CA TYR A 173 15.84 6.59 12.24
C TYR A 173 15.60 5.11 12.46
N PHE A 174 15.75 4.32 11.41
CA PHE A 174 15.52 2.88 11.50
C PHE A 174 16.46 2.11 10.58
N THR A 175 16.95 0.99 11.10
CA THR A 175 17.85 0.10 10.36
C THR A 175 17.05 -1.00 9.69
N VAL A 176 17.22 -1.14 8.38
CA VAL A 176 16.53 -2.15 7.57
C VAL A 176 17.52 -3.15 7.02
N ARG A 177 17.12 -4.42 7.02
CA ARG A 177 17.75 -5.52 6.28
C ARG A 177 16.75 -6.13 5.32
N SER A 178 17.15 -6.23 4.07
CA SER A 178 16.37 -6.85 3.01
C SER A 178 17.28 -7.28 1.85
N PRO A 179 16.77 -8.02 0.86
CA PRO A 179 17.54 -8.37 -0.33
C PRO A 179 18.05 -7.17 -1.15
N LYS A 180 17.31 -6.05 -1.14
CA LYS A 180 17.64 -4.85 -1.94
C LYS A 180 18.09 -3.65 -1.09
N TYR A 181 17.59 -3.51 0.14
CA TYR A 181 17.83 -2.34 1.00
C TYR A 181 18.52 -2.76 2.30
N ASN A 182 19.70 -2.26 2.56
CA ASN A 182 20.41 -2.52 3.79
C ASN A 182 21.06 -1.24 4.31
N GLY A 183 20.75 -0.85 5.54
CA GLY A 183 21.32 0.34 6.15
C GLY A 183 20.36 1.08 7.05
N GLU A 184 20.77 2.30 7.45
CA GLU A 184 19.96 3.21 8.24
C GLU A 184 19.18 4.14 7.29
N PHE A 185 17.89 4.27 7.58
CA PHE A 185 16.95 5.16 6.88
C PHE A 185 16.31 6.11 7.89
N SER A 186 15.75 7.21 7.42
CA SER A 186 15.05 8.16 8.28
C SER A 186 13.77 8.70 7.66
N ILE A 187 12.84 9.06 8.52
CA ILE A 187 11.63 9.80 8.17
C ILE A 187 11.45 10.96 9.15
N THR A 188 11.02 12.11 8.65
CA THR A 188 10.71 13.29 9.47
C THR A 188 9.30 13.21 10.09
N MET A 189 8.42 12.39 9.54
CA MET A 189 7.05 12.22 10.00
C MET A 189 7.03 11.55 11.37
N PRO A 190 6.38 12.14 12.39
CA PRO A 190 6.36 11.60 13.74
C PRO A 190 5.45 10.37 13.85
N GLY A 191 5.69 9.52 14.86
CA GLY A 191 4.90 8.34 15.17
C GLY A 191 5.50 7.05 14.61
N LEU A 192 5.71 6.06 15.48
CA LEU A 192 6.33 4.77 15.14
C LEU A 192 5.59 4.02 14.04
N PHE A 193 4.27 4.19 13.92
CA PHE A 193 3.48 3.60 12.84
C PHE A 193 3.93 4.08 11.45
N ASN A 194 4.59 5.26 11.34
CA ASN A 194 5.13 5.73 10.07
C ASN A 194 6.38 4.96 9.64
N VAL A 195 7.09 4.33 10.58
CA VAL A 195 8.15 3.36 10.23
C VAL A 195 7.52 2.16 9.51
N SER A 196 6.43 1.59 10.05
CA SER A 196 5.72 0.50 9.36
C SER A 196 5.20 0.91 7.98
N ASN A 197 4.72 2.15 7.82
CA ASN A 197 4.31 2.67 6.52
C ASN A 197 5.51 2.78 5.54
N ALA A 198 6.68 3.18 6.03
CA ALA A 198 7.91 3.23 5.23
C ALA A 198 8.39 1.82 4.83
N LEU A 199 8.36 0.85 5.77
CA LEU A 199 8.69 -0.54 5.47
C LEU A 199 7.74 -1.13 4.41
N ALA A 200 6.44 -0.82 4.51
CA ALA A 200 5.46 -1.21 3.49
C ALA A 200 5.82 -0.64 2.12
N ALA A 201 6.20 0.65 2.05
CA ALA A 201 6.60 1.28 0.81
C ALA A 201 7.88 0.65 0.24
N MET A 202 8.85 0.32 1.10
CA MET A 202 10.06 -0.42 0.69
C MET A 202 9.72 -1.81 0.14
N ALA A 203 8.82 -2.55 0.80
CA ALA A 203 8.37 -3.87 0.37
C ALA A 203 7.66 -3.80 -1.00
N ILE A 204 6.75 -2.84 -1.18
CA ILE A 204 6.05 -2.61 -2.45
C ILE A 204 7.04 -2.25 -3.56
N SER A 205 7.94 -1.29 -3.33
CA SER A 205 8.91 -0.86 -4.32
C SER A 205 9.96 -1.93 -4.64
N MET A 206 10.20 -2.87 -3.72
CA MET A 206 11.08 -4.02 -3.97
C MET A 206 10.44 -5.06 -4.88
N ALA A 207 9.10 -5.14 -4.90
CA ALA A 207 8.32 -6.06 -5.71
C ALA A 207 8.22 -5.62 -7.19
N LEU A 208 8.48 -4.34 -7.45
CA LEU A 208 8.48 -3.74 -8.78
C LEU A 208 9.88 -3.73 -9.38
#